data_c2ac8ef5a346739025de756aaad1d392
#
_entry.id   c2ac8ef5a346739025de756aaad1d392
#
_cell.length_a   1.000
_cell.length_b   1.000
_cell.length_c   1.000
_cell.angle_alpha   90.00
_cell.angle_beta   90.00
_cell.angle_gamma   90.00
#
_symmetry.space_group_name_H-M   'P 1'
#
loop_
_entity.id
_entity.type
_entity.pdbx_description
1 polymer ?
#
loop_
_entity_poly.entity_id
_entity_poly.type
_entity_poly.pdbx_seq_one_letter_code
_entity_poly.pdbx_strand_id
1 'polypeptide(L)'
;MKLILNCLFAFALVFLSSEISAQTILEKETVADLNKTPNYAFGVKDEDGLMSALSLFDTFAHNGVQFENFEIVVKGPVVKTMVKGSDLEKQFEKYKGKIRVSICSVAMKRQGITKEQLFSGLEIVETYTIRILQLQALGYNSILY
;
A
#
# COMPACT_ATOMS: atom_id res chain seq x y z
N MET A 1 4.26 60.61 -16.39
CA MET A 1 3.76 59.36 -16.99
C MET A 1 4.84 58.25 -16.98
N LYS A 2 5.35 57.92 -15.79
CA LYS A 2 6.44 56.91 -15.60
C LYS A 2 6.31 56.19 -14.24
N LEU A 3 5.09 55.85 -13.78
CA LEU A 3 4.89 55.28 -12.44
C LEU A 3 3.89 54.11 -12.37
N ILE A 4 3.56 53.50 -13.51
CA ILE A 4 2.55 52.41 -13.55
C ILE A 4 3.13 51.07 -14.04
N LEU A 5 4.44 50.95 -14.25
CA LEU A 5 5.02 49.73 -14.85
C LEU A 5 5.78 48.85 -13.86
N ASN A 6 5.72 49.11 -12.55
CA ASN A 6 6.50 48.32 -11.56
C ASN A 6 5.65 47.47 -10.58
N CYS A 7 4.35 47.35 -10.79
CA CYS A 7 3.49 46.55 -9.88
C CYS A 7 3.04 45.18 -10.43
N LEU A 8 3.52 44.76 -11.59
CA LEU A 8 3.07 43.52 -12.24
C LEU A 8 4.06 42.34 -12.19
N PHE A 9 5.17 42.49 -11.46
CA PHE A 9 6.18 41.43 -11.38
C PHE A 9 6.28 40.74 -10.01
N ALA A 10 5.35 41.02 -9.08
CA ALA A 10 5.41 40.51 -7.70
C ALA A 10 4.34 39.47 -7.37
N PHE A 11 3.64 38.88 -8.34
CA PHE A 11 2.53 37.96 -8.03
C PHE A 11 2.62 36.58 -8.73
N ALA A 12 3.81 36.11 -9.07
CA ALA A 12 4.02 34.78 -9.65
C ALA A 12 4.90 33.87 -8.77
N LEU A 13 4.89 34.08 -7.45
CA LEU A 13 5.29 33.02 -6.49
C LEU A 13 4.07 32.15 -6.18
N VAL A 14 3.54 31.52 -7.20
CA VAL A 14 2.54 30.49 -7.06
C VAL A 14 3.20 29.30 -6.37
N PHE A 15 2.79 29.09 -5.17
CA PHE A 15 2.81 27.90 -4.34
C PHE A 15 2.97 26.61 -5.14
N LEU A 16 4.19 26.19 -5.38
CA LEU A 16 4.52 24.77 -5.49
C LEU A 16 4.52 24.23 -4.06
N SER A 17 3.35 24.04 -3.49
CA SER A 17 3.15 23.11 -2.38
C SER A 17 3.35 21.70 -2.93
N SER A 18 4.60 21.31 -3.13
CA SER A 18 4.96 19.90 -3.11
C SER A 18 4.48 19.40 -1.76
N GLU A 19 3.47 18.55 -1.75
CA GLU A 19 3.15 17.72 -0.61
C GLU A 19 4.40 16.87 -0.35
N ILE A 20 5.27 17.38 0.51
CA ILE A 20 6.35 16.60 1.09
C ILE A 20 5.62 15.65 2.04
N SER A 21 5.21 14.50 1.52
CA SER A 21 4.87 13.36 2.38
C SER A 21 6.11 13.10 3.22
N ALA A 22 6.08 13.49 4.48
CA ALA A 22 7.17 13.27 5.42
C ALA A 22 7.30 11.76 5.62
N GLN A 23 8.18 11.13 4.84
CA GLN A 23 8.47 9.72 5.01
C GLN A 23 9.14 9.51 6.37
N THR A 24 8.66 8.55 7.12
CA THR A 24 9.23 8.21 8.42
C THR A 24 10.66 7.69 8.23
N ILE A 25 11.62 8.36 8.85
CA ILE A 25 13.02 7.91 8.89
C ILE A 25 13.17 6.97 10.09
N LEU A 26 13.63 5.76 9.83
CA LEU A 26 13.88 4.74 10.86
C LEU A 26 15.31 4.85 11.36
N GLU A 27 15.51 4.58 12.66
CA GLU A 27 16.84 4.45 13.25
C GLU A 27 17.55 3.20 12.73
N LYS A 28 18.89 3.25 12.67
CA LYS A 28 19.70 2.14 12.16
C LYS A 28 19.48 0.82 12.90
N GLU A 29 19.25 0.89 14.21
CA GLU A 29 18.95 -0.28 15.05
C GLU A 29 17.61 -0.91 14.66
N THR A 30 16.58 -0.09 14.44
CA THR A 30 15.27 -0.53 13.96
C THR A 30 15.39 -1.22 12.60
N VAL A 31 16.13 -0.65 11.65
CA VAL A 31 16.36 -1.27 10.34
C VAL A 31 17.08 -2.61 10.49
N ALA A 32 18.10 -2.68 11.37
CA ALA A 32 18.83 -3.92 11.64
C ALA A 32 17.92 -5.02 12.23
N ASP A 33 17.00 -4.64 13.11
CA ASP A 33 16.03 -5.58 13.69
C ASP A 33 15.02 -6.07 12.64
N LEU A 34 14.50 -5.18 11.80
CA LEU A 34 13.61 -5.55 10.71
C LEU A 34 14.28 -6.49 9.70
N ASN A 35 15.56 -6.30 9.44
CA ASN A 35 16.33 -7.15 8.52
C ASN A 35 16.55 -8.59 9.03
N LYS A 36 16.20 -8.90 10.29
CA LYS A 36 16.27 -10.28 10.81
C LYS A 36 15.19 -11.20 10.23
N THR A 37 14.15 -10.63 9.62
CA THR A 37 13.06 -11.37 8.99
C THR A 37 12.91 -10.95 7.53
N PRO A 38 13.02 -11.88 6.56
CA PRO A 38 12.90 -11.53 5.15
C PRO A 38 11.44 -11.45 4.67
N ASN A 39 10.47 -11.90 5.47
CA ASN A 39 9.08 -12.09 5.02
C ASN A 39 8.10 -11.34 5.91
N TYR A 40 7.25 -10.52 5.29
CA TYR A 40 6.24 -9.71 5.96
C TYR A 40 4.84 -9.96 5.40
N ALA A 41 3.84 -10.05 6.27
CA ALA A 41 2.44 -10.24 5.90
C ALA A 41 1.52 -9.27 6.66
N PHE A 42 0.59 -8.65 5.95
CA PHE A 42 -0.33 -7.67 6.52
C PHE A 42 -1.77 -8.05 6.21
N GLY A 43 -2.54 -8.29 7.26
CA GLY A 43 -3.97 -8.55 7.12
C GLY A 43 -4.77 -7.26 7.19
N VAL A 44 -5.55 -6.93 6.16
CA VAL A 44 -6.34 -5.70 6.07
C VAL A 44 -7.82 -5.99 5.83
N LYS A 45 -8.70 -5.14 6.38
CA LYS A 45 -10.16 -5.28 6.25
C LYS A 45 -10.87 -4.04 5.68
N ASP A 46 -10.19 -2.91 5.68
CA ASP A 46 -10.68 -1.60 5.24
C ASP A 46 -9.62 -0.85 4.45
N GLU A 47 -9.99 0.29 3.91
CA GLU A 47 -9.12 1.09 3.06
C GLU A 47 -7.97 1.71 3.85
N ASP A 48 -8.21 2.15 5.07
CA ASP A 48 -7.19 2.75 5.93
C ASP A 48 -6.07 1.73 6.25
N GLY A 49 -6.45 0.48 6.57
CA GLY A 49 -5.50 -0.60 6.78
C GLY A 49 -4.71 -0.94 5.52
N LEU A 50 -5.36 -0.92 4.35
CA LEU A 50 -4.68 -1.13 3.08
C LEU A 50 -3.66 -0.03 2.79
N MET A 51 -4.06 1.23 2.95
CA MET A 51 -3.16 2.37 2.74
C MET A 51 -2.01 2.38 3.74
N SER A 52 -2.27 1.98 4.99
CA SER A 52 -1.22 1.83 6.01
C SER A 52 -0.20 0.77 5.63
N ALA A 53 -0.63 -0.38 5.12
CA ALA A 53 0.28 -1.44 4.66
C ALA A 53 1.11 -1.00 3.43
N LEU A 54 0.51 -0.27 2.47
CA LEU A 54 1.23 0.29 1.32
C LEU A 54 2.26 1.35 1.74
N SER A 55 1.89 2.23 2.66
CA SER A 55 2.79 3.25 3.22
C SER A 55 3.96 2.62 3.97
N LEU A 56 3.72 1.51 4.68
CA LEU A 56 4.79 0.78 5.36
C LEU A 56 5.78 0.14 4.37
N PHE A 57 5.28 -0.40 3.25
CA PHE A 57 6.15 -0.86 2.17
C PHE A 57 7.06 0.26 1.65
N ASP A 58 6.49 1.45 1.39
CA ASP A 58 7.26 2.61 0.95
C ASP A 58 8.29 3.03 2.02
N THR A 59 7.91 2.99 3.30
CA THR A 59 8.81 3.27 4.44
C THR A 59 9.96 2.28 4.50
N PHE A 60 9.70 0.98 4.34
CA PHE A 60 10.73 -0.05 4.32
C PHE A 60 11.70 0.16 3.17
N ALA A 61 11.18 0.36 1.96
CA ALA A 61 11.99 0.61 0.76
C ALA A 61 12.86 1.87 0.91
N HIS A 62 12.31 2.96 1.47
CA HIS A 62 13.03 4.22 1.67
C HIS A 62 14.17 4.10 2.69
N ASN A 63 13.96 3.32 3.75
CA ASN A 63 14.94 3.14 4.82
C ASN A 63 15.91 1.98 4.59
N GLY A 64 15.85 1.28 3.45
CA GLY A 64 16.75 0.20 3.10
C GLY A 64 16.52 -1.09 3.90
N VAL A 65 15.31 -1.32 4.40
CA VAL A 65 14.92 -2.60 4.99
C VAL A 65 14.97 -3.66 3.90
N GLN A 66 15.69 -4.76 4.16
CA GLN A 66 15.83 -5.87 3.22
C GLN A 66 14.74 -6.90 3.48
N PHE A 67 13.89 -7.14 2.51
CA PHE A 67 12.87 -8.19 2.57
C PHE A 67 12.75 -8.89 1.22
N GLU A 68 12.39 -10.17 1.26
CA GLU A 68 12.18 -11.00 0.07
C GLU A 68 10.71 -11.00 -0.34
N ASN A 69 9.82 -11.05 0.66
CA ASN A 69 8.38 -11.13 0.43
C ASN A 69 7.62 -10.13 1.28
N PHE A 70 6.70 -9.43 0.63
CA PHE A 70 5.75 -8.52 1.28
C PHE A 70 4.36 -8.85 0.74
N GLU A 71 3.50 -9.42 1.59
CA GLU A 71 2.16 -9.83 1.19
C GLU A 71 1.09 -9.10 1.99
N ILE A 72 0.09 -8.56 1.30
CA ILE A 72 -1.12 -7.98 1.89
C ILE A 72 -2.28 -8.94 1.65
N VAL A 73 -2.90 -9.42 2.73
CA VAL A 73 -4.06 -10.30 2.68
C VAL A 73 -5.31 -9.49 2.96
N VAL A 74 -6.23 -9.46 2.01
CA VAL A 74 -7.38 -8.55 2.03
C VAL A 74 -8.68 -9.28 2.30
N LYS A 75 -9.50 -8.73 3.22
CA LYS A 75 -10.89 -9.15 3.47
C LYS A 75 -11.80 -7.92 3.62
N GLY A 76 -13.10 -8.14 3.82
CA GLY A 76 -14.05 -7.08 4.18
C GLY A 76 -14.46 -6.19 3.02
N PRO A 77 -15.02 -5.00 3.33
CA PRO A 77 -15.62 -4.11 2.34
C PRO A 77 -14.63 -3.53 1.33
N VAL A 78 -13.35 -3.38 1.69
CA VAL A 78 -12.29 -2.84 0.83
C VAL A 78 -12.13 -3.64 -0.47
N VAL A 79 -12.57 -4.88 -0.53
CA VAL A 79 -12.59 -5.67 -1.77
C VAL A 79 -13.38 -4.99 -2.89
N LYS A 80 -14.37 -4.13 -2.57
CA LYS A 80 -15.13 -3.36 -3.57
C LYS A 80 -14.29 -2.32 -4.31
N THR A 81 -13.22 -1.83 -3.71
CA THR A 81 -12.33 -0.84 -4.34
C THR A 81 -11.25 -1.50 -5.21
N MET A 82 -11.11 -2.83 -5.13
CA MET A 82 -10.08 -3.59 -5.84
C MET A 82 -10.52 -4.02 -7.26
N VAL A 83 -11.33 -3.20 -7.90
CA VAL A 83 -11.90 -3.49 -9.22
C VAL A 83 -11.26 -2.64 -10.31
N LYS A 84 -11.31 -3.13 -11.55
CA LYS A 84 -10.82 -2.43 -12.74
C LYS A 84 -11.42 -1.04 -12.86
N GLY A 85 -10.60 -0.06 -13.21
CA GLY A 85 -11.01 1.33 -13.37
C GLY A 85 -11.12 2.12 -12.07
N SER A 86 -10.84 1.50 -10.91
CA SER A 86 -10.83 2.20 -9.62
C SER A 86 -9.60 3.11 -9.48
N ASP A 87 -9.68 4.08 -8.58
CA ASP A 87 -8.52 4.92 -8.25
C ASP A 87 -7.43 4.11 -7.54
N LEU A 88 -7.82 3.07 -6.81
CA LEU A 88 -6.88 2.15 -6.18
C LEU A 88 -6.04 1.38 -7.23
N GLU A 89 -6.62 0.97 -8.36
CA GLU A 89 -5.86 0.34 -9.45
C GLU A 89 -4.71 1.24 -9.91
N LYS A 90 -4.99 2.54 -10.13
CA LYS A 90 -3.96 3.51 -10.55
C LYS A 90 -2.86 3.67 -9.50
N GLN A 91 -3.23 3.74 -8.23
CA GLN A 91 -2.26 3.82 -7.13
C GLN A 91 -1.44 2.54 -7.00
N PHE A 92 -2.06 1.39 -7.27
CA PHE A 92 -1.42 0.08 -7.14
C PHE A 92 -0.37 -0.20 -8.23
N GLU A 93 -0.41 0.47 -9.37
CA GLU A 93 0.55 0.25 -10.47
C GLU A 93 2.03 0.37 -10.01
N LYS A 94 2.34 1.28 -9.09
CA LYS A 94 3.71 1.43 -8.56
C LYS A 94 4.19 0.25 -7.70
N TYR A 95 3.26 -0.57 -7.18
CA TYR A 95 3.54 -1.73 -6.33
C TYR A 95 3.51 -3.05 -7.08
N LYS A 96 3.00 -3.07 -8.29
CA LYS A 96 2.82 -4.26 -9.11
C LYS A 96 4.14 -5.00 -9.32
N GLY A 97 4.15 -6.30 -9.02
CA GLY A 97 5.36 -7.12 -9.08
C GLY A 97 6.34 -6.93 -7.91
N LYS A 98 6.09 -5.97 -7.00
CA LYS A 98 6.92 -5.73 -5.81
C LYS A 98 6.29 -6.29 -4.54
N ILE A 99 4.96 -6.29 -4.47
CA ILE A 99 4.18 -6.84 -3.38
C ILE A 99 3.19 -7.88 -3.93
N ARG A 100 2.85 -8.85 -3.10
CA ARG A 100 1.74 -9.76 -3.36
C ARG A 100 0.49 -9.26 -2.66
N VAL A 101 -0.64 -9.27 -3.34
CA VAL A 101 -1.95 -8.97 -2.72
C VAL A 101 -2.89 -10.15 -2.92
N SER A 102 -3.29 -10.75 -1.80
CA SER A 102 -4.14 -11.93 -1.73
C SER A 102 -5.53 -11.55 -1.24
N ILE A 103 -6.56 -11.80 -2.05
CA ILE A 103 -7.94 -11.43 -1.75
C ILE A 103 -8.74 -12.66 -1.30
N CYS A 104 -9.39 -12.53 -0.17
CA CYS A 104 -10.28 -13.55 0.39
C CYS A 104 -11.49 -13.80 -0.51
N SER A 105 -11.64 -15.03 -1.05
CA SER A 105 -12.77 -15.40 -1.92
C SER A 105 -14.12 -15.27 -1.20
N VAL A 106 -14.18 -15.53 0.12
CA VAL A 106 -15.38 -15.35 0.92
C VAL A 106 -15.77 -13.87 1.02
N ALA A 107 -14.80 -12.97 1.12
CA ALA A 107 -15.06 -11.53 1.11
C ALA A 107 -15.55 -11.07 -0.27
N MET A 108 -14.94 -11.54 -1.35
CA MET A 108 -15.41 -11.28 -2.72
C MET A 108 -16.88 -11.68 -2.88
N LYS A 109 -17.21 -12.92 -2.50
CA LYS A 109 -18.58 -13.42 -2.58
C LYS A 109 -19.57 -12.57 -1.78
N ARG A 110 -19.20 -12.17 -0.56
CA ARG A 110 -20.06 -11.31 0.30
C ARG A 110 -20.25 -9.91 -0.28
N GLN A 111 -19.27 -9.40 -1.02
CA GLN A 111 -19.32 -8.08 -1.64
C GLN A 111 -19.87 -8.12 -3.08
N GLY A 112 -20.21 -9.29 -3.61
CA GLY A 112 -20.69 -9.45 -4.98
C GLY A 112 -19.63 -9.17 -6.04
N ILE A 113 -18.35 -9.35 -5.75
CA ILE A 113 -17.23 -9.12 -6.67
C ILE A 113 -16.78 -10.43 -7.27
N THR A 114 -16.68 -10.48 -8.62
CA THR A 114 -16.15 -11.63 -9.37
C THR A 114 -14.66 -11.46 -9.67
N LYS A 115 -14.01 -12.55 -10.06
CA LYS A 115 -12.59 -12.54 -10.46
C LYS A 115 -12.32 -11.61 -11.64
N GLU A 116 -13.24 -11.58 -12.59
CA GLU A 116 -13.13 -10.81 -13.83
C GLU A 116 -13.20 -9.29 -13.59
N GLN A 117 -13.82 -8.88 -12.49
CA GLN A 117 -13.93 -7.49 -12.09
C GLN A 117 -12.64 -6.98 -11.40
N LEU A 118 -11.84 -7.87 -10.82
CA LEU A 118 -10.60 -7.47 -10.14
C LEU A 118 -9.59 -6.89 -11.14
N PHE A 119 -8.83 -5.89 -10.70
CA PHE A 119 -7.72 -5.41 -11.50
C PHE A 119 -6.55 -6.41 -11.50
N SER A 120 -5.60 -6.25 -12.41
CA SER A 120 -4.49 -7.20 -12.61
C SER A 120 -3.46 -7.16 -11.47
N GLY A 121 -2.81 -8.30 -11.18
CA GLY A 121 -1.79 -8.41 -10.14
C GLY A 121 -2.31 -8.82 -8.76
N LEU A 122 -3.60 -9.15 -8.67
CA LEU A 122 -4.25 -9.64 -7.46
C LEU A 122 -4.39 -11.17 -7.51
N GLU A 123 -4.15 -11.85 -6.38
CA GLU A 123 -4.35 -13.28 -6.23
C GLU A 123 -5.60 -13.57 -5.39
N ILE A 124 -6.28 -14.67 -5.67
CA ILE A 124 -7.46 -15.09 -4.89
C ILE A 124 -7.06 -16.25 -4.00
N VAL A 125 -7.36 -16.11 -2.70
CA VAL A 125 -7.13 -17.17 -1.70
C VAL A 125 -8.46 -17.65 -1.12
N GLU A 126 -8.49 -18.87 -0.59
CA GLU A 126 -9.73 -19.45 -0.05
C GLU A 126 -10.33 -18.58 1.03
N THR A 127 -9.60 -18.34 2.11
CA THR A 127 -10.01 -17.45 3.18
C THR A 127 -8.84 -16.62 3.70
N TYR A 128 -9.16 -15.43 4.18
CA TYR A 128 -8.21 -14.55 4.85
C TYR A 128 -7.48 -15.26 6.00
N THR A 129 -8.22 -15.90 6.91
CA THR A 129 -7.65 -16.51 8.12
C THR A 129 -6.69 -17.64 7.79
N ILE A 130 -7.10 -18.53 6.88
CA ILE A 130 -6.22 -19.64 6.46
C ILE A 130 -4.96 -19.09 5.81
N ARG A 131 -5.06 -18.06 4.95
CA ARG A 131 -3.87 -17.48 4.32
C ARG A 131 -2.91 -16.88 5.35
N ILE A 132 -3.41 -16.12 6.32
CA ILE A 132 -2.56 -15.57 7.41
C ILE A 132 -1.86 -16.71 8.18
N LEU A 133 -2.58 -17.76 8.56
CA LEU A 133 -1.98 -18.89 9.27
C LEU A 133 -0.93 -19.63 8.43
N GLN A 134 -1.14 -19.76 7.11
CA GLN A 134 -0.14 -20.34 6.20
C GLN A 134 1.13 -19.46 6.18
N LEU A 135 0.98 -18.14 6.08
CA LEU A 135 2.10 -17.22 6.06
C LEU A 135 2.88 -17.26 7.38
N GLN A 136 2.19 -17.29 8.52
CA GLN A 136 2.84 -17.48 9.83
C GLN A 136 3.61 -18.79 9.93
N ALA A 137 3.03 -19.89 9.44
CA ALA A 137 3.70 -21.19 9.39
C ALA A 137 4.94 -21.20 8.47
N LEU A 138 4.96 -20.31 7.46
CA LEU A 138 6.11 -20.08 6.58
C LEU A 138 7.13 -19.08 7.13
N GLY A 139 6.97 -18.63 8.37
CA GLY A 139 7.91 -17.71 9.03
C GLY A 139 7.72 -16.22 8.68
N TYR A 140 6.54 -15.83 8.18
CA TYR A 140 6.26 -14.41 7.97
C TYR A 140 5.97 -13.70 9.28
N ASN A 141 6.60 -12.54 9.49
CA ASN A 141 6.14 -11.58 10.49
C ASN A 141 4.81 -10.98 10.03
N SER A 142 3.77 -11.09 10.85
CA SER A 142 2.43 -10.67 10.45
C SER A 142 1.82 -9.62 11.40
N ILE A 143 1.18 -8.61 10.81
CA ILE A 143 0.38 -7.60 11.50
C ILE A 143 -1.02 -7.59 10.89
N LEU A 144 -2.06 -7.42 11.75
CA LEU A 144 -3.46 -7.37 11.35
C LEU A 144 -4.01 -5.97 11.64
N TYR A 145 -4.50 -5.28 10.59
CA TYR A 145 -5.16 -3.97 10.64
C TYR A 145 -6.68 -4.09 10.68
#